data_3de173fd9b1117e7c83ba5224af0aeab
#
_entry.id   3de173fd9b1117e7c83ba5224af0aeab
#
_cell.length_a   1.000
_cell.length_b   1.000
_cell.length_c   1.000
_cell.angle_alpha   90.00
_cell.angle_beta   90.00
_cell.angle_gamma   90.00
#
_symmetry.space_group_name_H-M   'P 1'
#
loop_
_entity.id
_entity.type
_entity.pdbx_description
1 polymer ?
#
loop_
_entity_poly.entity_id
_entity_poly.type
_entity_poly.pdbx_seq_one_letter_code
_entity_poly.pdbx_strand_id
1 'polypeptide(L)'
;MAMTGNETFVETNGVTLRVYEAGPKGKPIVLCHGFPELAYSWRHQVEPLAAAGYHVLVPDQRGYGASSAPKDVEAYKIEELHADLIGLLDHHGYDSAIFVGHDWGSFVVWELALRQPEKVDAVVGVSVPFIKWPMPPTDIFKMASNNGENFFYILYFQEVGPAEKELDADTHRSMRMILWGASGDRAKTVTSIPEPRPMKGTGFLDMMEEPPSLPGWLTEEDIQHYADAYEANGFFGPVSWYRNFDRNYETAKDLSPSSVSMPSYFIGGERDGVIANRAQLEGMKEVLPDFRGITLIPEAGHWTQQETPDAFNEALLGFLGTL
;
A
#
# COMPACT_ATOMS: atom_id res chain seq x y z
N MET A 1 10.57 -6.91 -15.79
CA MET A 1 11.70 -7.47 -14.97
C MET A 1 11.11 -8.53 -14.05
N ALA A 2 11.74 -9.72 -13.90
CA ALA A 2 11.23 -10.74 -12.98
C ALA A 2 11.49 -10.35 -11.51
N MET A 3 10.67 -10.86 -10.59
CA MET A 3 10.90 -10.72 -9.16
C MET A 3 12.19 -11.45 -8.77
N THR A 4 13.08 -10.79 -8.04
CA THR A 4 14.33 -11.37 -7.54
C THR A 4 14.09 -12.03 -6.19
N GLY A 5 14.74 -13.17 -5.92
CA GLY A 5 14.65 -13.89 -4.65
C GLY A 5 14.05 -15.29 -4.78
N ASN A 6 14.02 -16.01 -3.67
CA ASN A 6 13.39 -17.32 -3.57
C ASN A 6 11.90 -17.13 -3.23
N GLU A 7 11.05 -17.81 -3.98
CA GLU A 7 9.63 -17.88 -3.67
C GLU A 7 9.39 -18.97 -2.62
N THR A 8 8.71 -18.62 -1.54
CA THR A 8 8.34 -19.54 -0.46
C THR A 8 6.87 -19.34 -0.09
N PHE A 9 6.30 -20.34 0.60
CA PHE A 9 4.95 -20.29 1.14
C PHE A 9 5.01 -20.45 2.65
N VAL A 10 4.52 -19.46 3.38
CA VAL A 10 4.57 -19.40 4.83
C VAL A 10 3.17 -19.54 5.41
N GLU A 11 2.96 -20.60 6.20
CA GLU A 11 1.75 -20.78 6.99
C GLU A 11 1.77 -19.85 8.20
N THR A 12 0.82 -18.96 8.32
CA THR A 12 0.70 -17.99 9.42
C THR A 12 -0.75 -17.62 9.67
N ASN A 13 -1.15 -17.41 10.92
CA ASN A 13 -2.46 -16.87 11.30
C ASN A 13 -3.66 -17.51 10.55
N GLY A 14 -3.60 -18.81 10.28
CA GLY A 14 -4.65 -19.54 9.56
C GLY A 14 -4.72 -19.29 8.06
N VAL A 15 -3.73 -18.64 7.48
CA VAL A 15 -3.57 -18.41 6.05
C VAL A 15 -2.18 -18.84 5.58
N THR A 16 -2.03 -19.00 4.27
CA THR A 16 -0.74 -19.20 3.62
C THR A 16 -0.37 -17.91 2.87
N LEU A 17 0.79 -17.36 3.14
CA LEU A 17 1.33 -16.24 2.38
C LEU A 17 2.38 -16.73 1.39
N ARG A 18 2.29 -16.26 0.13
CA ARG A 18 3.42 -16.33 -0.79
C ARG A 18 4.41 -15.22 -0.42
N VAL A 19 5.68 -15.56 -0.26
CA VAL A 19 6.73 -14.63 0.15
C VAL A 19 7.92 -14.76 -0.79
N TYR A 20 8.47 -13.65 -1.24
CA TYR A 20 9.77 -13.61 -1.91
C TYR A 20 10.83 -13.21 -0.88
N GLU A 21 11.90 -14.02 -0.83
CA GLU A 21 12.98 -13.86 0.13
C GLU A 21 14.31 -13.63 -0.58
N ALA A 22 15.07 -12.64 -0.13
CA ALA A 22 16.41 -12.34 -0.66
C ALA A 22 17.36 -11.84 0.42
N GLY A 23 18.66 -11.98 0.17
CA GLY A 23 19.72 -11.51 1.05
C GLY A 23 20.07 -12.46 2.20
N PRO A 24 21.07 -12.10 3.00
CA PRO A 24 21.54 -12.93 4.12
C PRO A 24 20.57 -12.84 5.32
N LYS A 25 20.46 -13.93 6.09
CA LYS A 25 19.78 -13.85 7.38
C LYS A 25 20.51 -12.86 8.30
N GLY A 26 19.75 -12.02 9.01
CA GLY A 26 20.31 -10.99 9.89
C GLY A 26 19.30 -9.90 10.18
N LYS A 27 19.42 -8.74 9.56
CA LYS A 27 18.48 -7.61 9.75
C LYS A 27 17.25 -7.79 8.86
N PRO A 28 16.07 -8.16 9.39
CA PRO A 28 14.88 -8.35 8.57
C PRO A 28 14.30 -7.00 8.14
N ILE A 29 13.90 -6.95 6.86
CA ILE A 29 13.10 -5.86 6.31
C ILE A 29 11.91 -6.45 5.56
N VAL A 30 10.70 -6.01 5.91
CA VAL A 30 9.45 -6.49 5.32
C VAL A 30 8.87 -5.40 4.42
N LEU A 31 8.62 -5.72 3.15
CA LEU A 31 8.06 -4.79 2.17
C LEU A 31 6.58 -5.12 1.93
N CYS A 32 5.69 -4.24 2.38
CA CYS A 32 4.24 -4.40 2.30
C CYS A 32 3.67 -3.57 1.15
N HIS A 33 3.11 -4.22 0.13
CA HIS A 33 2.46 -3.56 -1.00
C HIS A 33 1.07 -3.03 -0.64
N GLY A 34 0.47 -2.23 -1.52
CA GLY A 34 -0.90 -1.71 -1.38
C GLY A 34 -1.88 -2.24 -2.42
N PHE A 35 -2.92 -1.46 -2.67
CA PHE A 35 -3.98 -1.75 -3.64
C PHE A 35 -3.72 -1.03 -4.98
N PRO A 36 -3.86 -1.69 -6.11
CA PRO A 36 -4.07 -3.11 -6.35
C PRO A 36 -2.76 -3.84 -6.71
N GLU A 37 -1.77 -3.69 -5.86
CA GLU A 37 -0.44 -4.20 -6.11
C GLU A 37 -0.25 -5.67 -5.66
N LEU A 38 0.98 -6.14 -5.75
CA LEU A 38 1.50 -7.44 -5.31
C LEU A 38 2.91 -7.25 -4.75
N ALA A 39 3.51 -8.29 -4.21
CA ALA A 39 4.94 -8.33 -3.91
C ALA A 39 5.79 -7.84 -5.10
N TYR A 40 5.34 -8.07 -6.32
CA TYR A 40 5.96 -7.66 -7.58
C TYR A 40 6.22 -6.15 -7.67
N SER A 41 5.46 -5.32 -6.99
CA SER A 41 5.67 -3.86 -6.94
C SER A 41 7.02 -3.47 -6.38
N TRP A 42 7.63 -4.34 -5.58
CA TRP A 42 8.91 -4.13 -4.94
C TRP A 42 10.11 -4.72 -5.71
N ARG A 43 9.91 -5.20 -6.96
CA ARG A 43 10.92 -5.90 -7.77
C ARG A 43 12.23 -5.14 -7.96
N HIS A 44 12.20 -3.80 -7.87
CA HIS A 44 13.37 -2.93 -8.00
C HIS A 44 14.08 -2.64 -6.67
N GLN A 45 13.47 -3.00 -5.52
CA GLN A 45 14.00 -2.74 -4.18
C GLN A 45 14.70 -3.96 -3.59
N VAL A 46 14.29 -5.17 -3.99
CA VAL A 46 14.77 -6.43 -3.40
C VAL A 46 16.29 -6.57 -3.50
N GLU A 47 16.86 -6.43 -4.69
CA GLU A 47 18.29 -6.62 -4.90
C GLU A 47 19.15 -5.57 -4.20
N PRO A 48 18.85 -4.23 -4.30
CA PRO A 48 19.58 -3.21 -3.57
C PRO A 48 19.57 -3.40 -2.04
N LEU A 49 18.43 -3.79 -1.46
CA LEU A 49 18.33 -4.03 -0.03
C LEU A 49 19.09 -5.30 0.39
N ALA A 50 18.99 -6.39 -0.38
CA ALA A 50 19.75 -7.61 -0.14
C ALA A 50 21.26 -7.36 -0.23
N ALA A 51 21.71 -6.58 -1.21
CA ALA A 51 23.11 -6.16 -1.36
C ALA A 51 23.58 -5.27 -0.20
N ALA A 52 22.69 -4.50 0.41
CA ALA A 52 22.96 -3.71 1.62
C ALA A 52 22.99 -4.56 2.91
N GLY A 53 22.77 -5.87 2.82
CA GLY A 53 22.89 -6.82 3.93
C GLY A 53 21.59 -7.08 4.69
N TYR A 54 20.43 -6.69 4.17
CA TYR A 54 19.14 -6.99 4.76
C TYR A 54 18.62 -8.36 4.34
N HIS A 55 17.90 -9.03 5.24
CA HIS A 55 17.04 -10.16 4.88
C HIS A 55 15.69 -9.61 4.44
N VAL A 56 15.48 -9.56 3.14
CA VAL A 56 14.31 -8.93 2.51
C VAL A 56 13.18 -9.93 2.41
N LEU A 57 12.04 -9.63 3.00
CA LEU A 57 10.81 -10.42 3.00
C LEU A 57 9.71 -9.63 2.30
N VAL A 58 9.18 -10.15 1.20
CA VAL A 58 8.18 -9.46 0.39
C VAL A 58 6.96 -10.36 0.21
N PRO A 59 5.98 -10.30 1.12
CA PRO A 59 4.76 -11.08 1.00
C PRO A 59 3.82 -10.51 -0.08
N ASP A 60 3.15 -11.39 -0.84
CA ASP A 60 1.81 -11.07 -1.27
C ASP A 60 0.94 -11.08 -0.02
N GLN A 61 0.38 -9.95 0.34
CA GLN A 61 -0.41 -9.86 1.56
C GLN A 61 -1.74 -10.61 1.40
N ARG A 62 -2.39 -10.93 2.52
CA ARG A 62 -3.70 -11.62 2.56
C ARG A 62 -4.68 -11.03 1.56
N GLY A 63 -5.25 -11.87 0.70
CA GLY A 63 -6.19 -11.49 -0.35
C GLY A 63 -5.56 -11.22 -1.70
N TYR A 64 -4.23 -11.21 -1.81
CA TYR A 64 -3.50 -10.84 -3.02
C TYR A 64 -2.66 -12.00 -3.55
N GLY A 65 -2.41 -11.96 -4.86
CA GLY A 65 -1.49 -12.85 -5.53
C GLY A 65 -1.78 -14.33 -5.30
N ALA A 66 -0.76 -15.11 -4.96
CA ALA A 66 -0.92 -16.53 -4.62
C ALA A 66 -1.11 -16.79 -3.12
N SER A 67 -1.28 -15.74 -2.31
CA SER A 67 -1.64 -15.86 -0.90
C SER A 67 -3.12 -16.20 -0.71
N SER A 68 -3.47 -16.74 0.46
CA SER A 68 -4.85 -17.04 0.81
C SER A 68 -5.76 -15.84 0.69
N ALA A 69 -6.94 -16.03 0.09
CA ALA A 69 -7.96 -15.00 -0.12
C ALA A 69 -9.32 -15.40 0.49
N PRO A 70 -9.49 -15.30 1.82
CA PRO A 70 -10.76 -15.59 2.50
C PRO A 70 -11.93 -14.79 1.91
N LYS A 71 -13.14 -15.36 1.92
CA LYS A 71 -14.35 -14.71 1.38
C LYS A 71 -15.21 -14.04 2.47
N ASP A 72 -14.61 -13.73 3.60
CA ASP A 72 -15.23 -12.98 4.70
C ASP A 72 -14.55 -11.61 4.83
N VAL A 73 -15.34 -10.53 4.83
CA VAL A 73 -14.83 -9.15 5.00
C VAL A 73 -14.06 -8.98 6.30
N GLU A 74 -14.52 -9.60 7.39
CA GLU A 74 -13.89 -9.55 8.72
C GLU A 74 -12.48 -10.18 8.74
N ALA A 75 -12.18 -11.07 7.80
CA ALA A 75 -10.85 -11.65 7.67
C ALA A 75 -9.77 -10.65 7.22
N TYR A 76 -10.16 -9.41 6.84
CA TYR A 76 -9.27 -8.36 6.35
C TYR A 76 -9.16 -7.16 7.30
N LYS A 77 -9.59 -7.30 8.55
CA LYS A 77 -9.37 -6.28 9.58
C LYS A 77 -7.87 -6.16 9.90
N ILE A 78 -7.49 -4.99 10.39
CA ILE A 78 -6.07 -4.65 10.60
C ILE A 78 -5.34 -5.65 11.53
N GLU A 79 -6.02 -6.17 12.52
CA GLU A 79 -5.46 -7.14 13.47
C GLU A 79 -5.05 -8.45 12.79
N GLU A 80 -5.82 -8.91 11.78
CA GLU A 80 -5.48 -10.10 10.99
C GLU A 80 -4.27 -9.84 10.08
N LEU A 81 -4.20 -8.65 9.46
CA LEU A 81 -3.06 -8.26 8.62
C LEU A 81 -1.77 -8.16 9.44
N HIS A 82 -1.86 -7.62 10.66
CA HIS A 82 -0.72 -7.59 11.60
C HIS A 82 -0.31 -8.98 12.04
N ALA A 83 -1.27 -9.83 12.39
CA ALA A 83 -0.97 -11.20 12.81
C ALA A 83 -0.26 -12.01 11.71
N ASP A 84 -0.59 -11.76 10.44
CA ASP A 84 0.11 -12.36 9.30
C ASP A 84 1.58 -11.95 9.25
N LEU A 85 1.86 -10.64 9.40
CA LEU A 85 3.23 -10.12 9.36
C LEU A 85 4.05 -10.58 10.57
N ILE A 86 3.43 -10.64 11.76
CA ILE A 86 4.10 -11.15 12.97
C ILE A 86 4.40 -12.63 12.81
N GLY A 87 3.44 -13.43 12.33
CA GLY A 87 3.67 -14.85 12.07
C GLY A 87 4.72 -15.10 10.98
N LEU A 88 4.87 -14.18 10.01
CA LEU A 88 5.99 -14.21 9.06
C LEU A 88 7.33 -14.01 9.78
N LEU A 89 7.43 -13.06 10.74
CA LEU A 89 8.63 -12.89 11.56
C LEU A 89 8.91 -14.13 12.41
N ASP A 90 7.90 -14.66 13.08
CA ASP A 90 8.02 -15.86 13.93
C ASP A 90 8.51 -17.07 13.11
N HIS A 91 8.02 -17.25 11.87
CA HIS A 91 8.48 -18.31 10.95
C HIS A 91 9.99 -18.22 10.69
N HIS A 92 10.52 -17.00 10.56
CA HIS A 92 11.95 -16.78 10.33
C HIS A 92 12.78 -16.67 11.61
N GLY A 93 12.15 -16.66 12.79
CA GLY A 93 12.80 -16.56 14.11
C GLY A 93 13.25 -15.13 14.43
N TYR A 94 12.52 -14.11 13.98
CA TYR A 94 12.77 -12.70 14.28
C TYR A 94 11.76 -12.17 15.30
N ASP A 95 12.24 -11.41 16.27
CA ASP A 95 11.39 -10.75 17.27
C ASP A 95 10.76 -9.46 16.73
N SER A 96 11.48 -8.75 15.87
CA SER A 96 11.09 -7.48 15.25
C SER A 96 11.71 -7.32 13.87
N ALA A 97 11.26 -6.32 13.10
CA ALA A 97 11.79 -6.00 11.78
C ALA A 97 11.66 -4.51 11.45
N ILE A 98 12.36 -4.09 10.39
CA ILE A 98 12.06 -2.84 9.69
C ILE A 98 10.88 -3.11 8.76
N PHE A 99 9.88 -2.22 8.78
CA PHE A 99 8.71 -2.31 7.89
C PHE A 99 8.66 -1.13 6.93
N VAL A 100 8.49 -1.45 5.65
CA VAL A 100 8.28 -0.46 4.58
C VAL A 100 6.96 -0.79 3.91
N GLY A 101 6.03 0.16 3.88
CA GLY A 101 4.71 -0.06 3.30
C GLY A 101 4.35 0.99 2.27
N HIS A 102 3.73 0.58 1.17
CA HIS A 102 3.18 1.45 0.14
C HIS A 102 1.65 1.41 0.13
N ASP A 103 0.98 2.55 -0.04
CA ASP A 103 -0.48 2.68 -0.09
C ASP A 103 -1.16 2.00 1.11
N TRP A 104 -2.00 0.98 0.93
CA TRP A 104 -2.55 0.18 2.03
C TRP A 104 -1.46 -0.49 2.87
N GLY A 105 -0.37 -0.92 2.26
CA GLY A 105 0.79 -1.44 3.00
C GLY A 105 1.37 -0.39 3.94
N SER A 106 1.38 0.89 3.55
CA SER A 106 1.79 2.00 4.43
C SER A 106 0.84 2.14 5.62
N PHE A 107 -0.48 2.10 5.38
CA PHE A 107 -1.46 2.11 6.46
C PHE A 107 -1.24 0.93 7.43
N VAL A 108 -1.02 -0.28 6.90
CA VAL A 108 -0.75 -1.48 7.72
C VAL A 108 0.49 -1.30 8.59
N VAL A 109 1.61 -0.83 8.04
CA VAL A 109 2.86 -0.72 8.81
C VAL A 109 2.82 0.43 9.83
N TRP A 110 2.13 1.54 9.54
CA TRP A 110 1.89 2.60 10.51
C TRP A 110 1.02 2.13 11.68
N GLU A 111 -0.06 1.41 11.39
CA GLU A 111 -0.94 0.84 12.41
C GLU A 111 -0.24 -0.26 13.23
N LEU A 112 0.67 -1.05 12.61
CA LEU A 112 1.51 -2.01 13.33
C LEU A 112 2.44 -1.30 14.31
N ALA A 113 3.14 -0.25 13.85
CA ALA A 113 4.01 0.56 14.69
C ALA A 113 3.28 1.25 15.85
N LEU A 114 2.02 1.65 15.62
CA LEU A 114 1.15 2.26 16.63
C LEU A 114 0.69 1.27 17.70
N ARG A 115 0.32 0.03 17.27
CA ARG A 115 -0.34 -0.97 18.13
C ARG A 115 0.65 -1.92 18.80
N GLN A 116 1.77 -2.23 18.15
CA GLN A 116 2.77 -3.21 18.58
C GLN A 116 4.19 -2.68 18.32
N PRO A 117 4.57 -1.55 18.96
CA PRO A 117 5.84 -0.88 18.73
C PRO A 117 7.06 -1.79 18.98
N GLU A 118 6.93 -2.79 19.84
CA GLU A 118 7.99 -3.76 20.15
C GLU A 118 8.30 -4.72 18.96
N LYS A 119 7.43 -4.78 17.95
CA LYS A 119 7.63 -5.57 16.74
C LYS A 119 8.31 -4.79 15.61
N VAL A 120 8.53 -3.49 15.80
CA VAL A 120 8.96 -2.57 14.72
C VAL A 120 10.26 -1.88 15.10
N ASP A 121 11.36 -2.23 14.41
CA ASP A 121 12.67 -1.60 14.60
C ASP A 121 12.72 -0.20 13.97
N ALA A 122 12.09 -0.04 12.80
CA ALA A 122 11.87 1.22 12.10
C ALA A 122 10.70 1.09 11.13
N VAL A 123 10.05 2.20 10.78
CA VAL A 123 8.91 2.21 9.86
C VAL A 123 9.09 3.26 8.77
N VAL A 124 8.80 2.87 7.52
CA VAL A 124 8.77 3.77 6.37
C VAL A 124 7.41 3.70 5.68
N GLY A 125 6.69 4.81 5.71
CA GLY A 125 5.46 4.94 4.92
C GLY A 125 5.76 5.48 3.53
N VAL A 126 5.13 4.88 2.51
CA VAL A 126 5.26 5.30 1.12
C VAL A 126 3.89 5.67 0.58
N SER A 127 3.77 6.86 0.02
CA SER A 127 2.55 7.45 -0.57
C SER A 127 1.40 7.73 0.42
N VAL A 128 1.23 6.95 1.47
CA VAL A 128 0.23 7.20 2.52
C VAL A 128 0.95 7.57 3.83
N PRO A 129 0.77 8.82 4.34
CA PRO A 129 1.39 9.26 5.58
C PRO A 129 0.71 8.63 6.80
N PHE A 130 1.36 8.74 7.97
CA PHE A 130 0.69 8.45 9.24
C PHE A 130 -0.53 9.35 9.43
N ILE A 131 -1.68 8.75 9.71
CA ILE A 131 -2.96 9.46 9.88
C ILE A 131 -3.57 9.10 11.21
N LYS A 132 -3.76 10.07 12.08
CA LYS A 132 -4.65 9.95 13.24
C LYS A 132 -6.04 10.46 12.84
N TRP A 133 -6.95 9.55 12.58
CA TRP A 133 -8.31 9.88 12.19
C TRP A 133 -9.07 10.55 13.34
N PRO A 134 -9.70 11.74 13.13
CA PRO A 134 -10.46 12.43 14.17
C PRO A 134 -11.88 11.86 14.35
N MET A 135 -12.37 11.10 13.38
CA MET A 135 -13.70 10.45 13.33
C MET A 135 -13.64 9.27 12.36
N PRO A 136 -14.68 8.43 12.26
CA PRO A 136 -14.72 7.33 11.31
C PRO A 136 -14.36 7.78 9.89
N PRO A 137 -13.42 7.11 9.21
CA PRO A 137 -12.95 7.50 7.88
C PRO A 137 -14.06 7.63 6.84
N THR A 138 -15.06 6.74 6.87
CA THR A 138 -16.18 6.82 5.91
C THR A 138 -17.01 8.09 6.08
N ASP A 139 -17.11 8.65 7.29
CA ASP A 139 -17.81 9.91 7.53
C ASP A 139 -17.01 11.11 6.96
N ILE A 140 -15.68 11.07 7.08
CA ILE A 140 -14.82 12.08 6.44
C ILE A 140 -15.00 12.04 4.92
N PHE A 141 -15.01 10.85 4.33
CA PHE A 141 -15.18 10.69 2.89
C PHE A 141 -16.58 11.09 2.41
N LYS A 142 -17.63 10.83 3.20
CA LYS A 142 -18.98 11.36 2.92
C LYS A 142 -18.98 12.89 2.92
N MET A 143 -18.38 13.52 3.94
CA MET A 143 -18.28 14.97 4.00
C MET A 143 -17.51 15.55 2.79
N ALA A 144 -16.41 14.95 2.40
CA ALA A 144 -15.61 15.36 1.25
C ALA A 144 -16.32 15.16 -0.11
N SER A 145 -17.32 14.29 -0.18
CA SER A 145 -18.05 13.94 -1.39
C SER A 145 -19.50 14.46 -1.41
N ASN A 146 -19.73 15.66 -0.90
CA ASN A 146 -21.06 16.26 -0.80
C ASN A 146 -22.09 15.32 -0.14
N ASN A 147 -21.79 14.89 1.09
CA ASN A 147 -22.58 13.92 1.86
C ASN A 147 -22.80 12.57 1.14
N GLY A 148 -21.81 12.16 0.31
CA GLY A 148 -21.87 10.90 -0.45
C GLY A 148 -22.68 10.98 -1.75
N GLU A 149 -23.12 12.17 -2.17
CA GLU A 149 -23.80 12.35 -3.46
C GLU A 149 -22.82 12.27 -4.64
N ASN A 150 -21.58 12.77 -4.45
CA ASN A 150 -20.53 12.69 -5.45
C ASN A 150 -19.76 11.37 -5.29
N PHE A 151 -19.30 10.84 -6.43
CA PHE A 151 -18.51 9.62 -6.45
C PHE A 151 -17.22 9.80 -5.63
N PHE A 152 -17.00 8.85 -4.73
CA PHE A 152 -15.76 8.68 -3.98
C PHE A 152 -15.48 7.18 -3.86
N TYR A 153 -14.37 6.72 -4.43
CA TYR A 153 -14.12 5.28 -4.61
C TYR A 153 -14.13 4.49 -3.30
N ILE A 154 -13.64 5.06 -2.19
CA ILE A 154 -13.66 4.36 -0.88
C ILE A 154 -15.10 4.10 -0.42
N LEU A 155 -16.03 5.02 -0.68
CA LEU A 155 -17.44 4.82 -0.37
C LEU A 155 -18.09 3.79 -1.33
N TYR A 156 -17.69 3.81 -2.60
CA TYR A 156 -18.12 2.82 -3.58
C TYR A 156 -17.67 1.40 -3.21
N PHE A 157 -16.49 1.26 -2.64
CA PHE A 157 -15.93 -0.03 -2.19
C PHE A 157 -16.59 -0.59 -0.92
N GLN A 158 -17.42 0.18 -0.21
CA GLN A 158 -18.08 -0.32 1.00
C GLN A 158 -19.13 -1.39 0.71
N GLU A 159 -19.83 -1.30 -0.42
CA GLU A 159 -20.81 -2.31 -0.83
C GLU A 159 -20.09 -3.54 -1.43
N VAL A 160 -20.48 -4.73 -0.96
CA VAL A 160 -19.94 -6.00 -1.51
C VAL A 160 -20.64 -6.29 -2.84
N GLY A 161 -19.84 -6.51 -3.88
CA GLY A 161 -20.28 -6.96 -5.19
C GLY A 161 -20.11 -5.96 -6.33
N PRO A 162 -20.51 -4.67 -6.25
CA PRO A 162 -20.38 -3.72 -7.35
C PRO A 162 -18.95 -3.54 -7.85
N ALA A 163 -18.01 -3.28 -6.93
CA ALA A 163 -16.60 -3.07 -7.27
C ALA A 163 -15.94 -4.34 -7.82
N GLU A 164 -16.20 -5.49 -7.20
CA GLU A 164 -15.71 -6.78 -7.69
C GLU A 164 -16.21 -7.06 -9.10
N LYS A 165 -17.53 -6.89 -9.33
CA LYS A 165 -18.13 -7.13 -10.65
C LYS A 165 -17.53 -6.24 -11.72
N GLU A 166 -17.24 -5.00 -11.40
CA GLU A 166 -16.60 -4.05 -12.32
C GLU A 166 -15.15 -4.45 -12.62
N LEU A 167 -14.35 -4.64 -11.57
CA LEU A 167 -12.91 -4.84 -11.69
C LEU A 167 -12.54 -6.25 -12.20
N ASP A 168 -13.33 -7.27 -11.83
CA ASP A 168 -13.14 -8.65 -12.31
C ASP A 168 -13.62 -8.86 -13.76
N ALA A 169 -14.40 -7.95 -14.32
CA ALA A 169 -14.94 -8.10 -15.68
C ALA A 169 -13.85 -8.12 -16.75
N ASP A 170 -12.77 -7.39 -16.56
CA ASP A 170 -11.58 -7.35 -17.40
C ASP A 170 -10.41 -6.89 -16.53
N THR A 171 -9.72 -7.85 -15.90
CA THR A 171 -8.63 -7.60 -14.97
C THR A 171 -7.45 -6.87 -15.63
N HIS A 172 -7.14 -7.21 -16.88
CA HIS A 172 -6.09 -6.54 -17.65
C HIS A 172 -6.40 -5.06 -17.86
N ARG A 173 -7.62 -4.74 -18.29
CA ARG A 173 -8.09 -3.37 -18.44
C ARG A 173 -8.10 -2.63 -17.10
N SER A 174 -8.59 -3.27 -16.05
CA SER A 174 -8.64 -2.69 -14.69
C SER A 174 -7.25 -2.31 -14.22
N MET A 175 -6.27 -3.21 -14.31
CA MET A 175 -4.89 -2.93 -13.91
C MET A 175 -4.24 -1.86 -14.78
N ARG A 176 -4.46 -1.89 -16.09
CA ARG A 176 -3.94 -0.88 -17.02
C ARG A 176 -4.43 0.52 -16.66
N MET A 177 -5.73 0.67 -16.39
CA MET A 177 -6.34 1.97 -16.06
C MET A 177 -5.91 2.47 -14.69
N ILE A 178 -5.86 1.59 -13.68
CA ILE A 178 -5.51 1.97 -12.32
C ILE A 178 -4.04 2.37 -12.23
N LEU A 179 -3.13 1.56 -12.76
CA LEU A 179 -1.69 1.86 -12.73
C LEU A 179 -1.37 3.15 -13.49
N TRP A 180 -1.97 3.36 -14.65
CA TRP A 180 -1.86 4.63 -15.37
C TRP A 180 -2.50 5.78 -14.60
N GLY A 181 -3.73 5.58 -14.11
CA GLY A 181 -4.58 6.65 -13.55
C GLY A 181 -3.98 7.36 -12.33
N ALA A 182 -3.16 6.67 -11.54
CA ALA A 182 -2.50 7.22 -10.36
C ALA A 182 -1.01 7.58 -10.60
N SER A 183 -0.50 7.41 -11.83
CA SER A 183 0.91 7.68 -12.14
C SER A 183 1.24 9.16 -12.25
N GLY A 184 2.50 9.51 -12.03
CA GLY A 184 3.03 10.86 -12.26
C GLY A 184 2.97 11.27 -13.74
N ASP A 185 3.03 10.31 -14.66
CA ASP A 185 2.87 10.57 -16.10
C ASP A 185 1.44 10.98 -16.45
N ARG A 186 0.42 10.33 -15.83
CA ARG A 186 -0.97 10.77 -15.96
C ARG A 186 -1.17 12.17 -15.38
N ALA A 187 -0.59 12.46 -14.23
CA ALA A 187 -0.70 13.77 -13.59
C ALA A 187 -0.16 14.90 -14.47
N LYS A 188 0.83 14.66 -15.34
CA LYS A 188 1.32 15.65 -16.32
C LYS A 188 0.29 16.02 -17.38
N THR A 189 -0.66 15.14 -17.66
CA THR A 189 -1.69 15.35 -18.70
C THR A 189 -2.96 16.01 -18.17
N VAL A 190 -3.16 16.03 -16.85
CA VAL A 190 -4.33 16.64 -16.22
C VAL A 190 -4.20 18.18 -16.26
N THR A 191 -5.05 18.83 -17.03
CA THR A 191 -5.08 20.30 -17.18
C THR A 191 -6.19 20.98 -16.37
N SER A 192 -7.11 20.18 -15.80
CA SER A 192 -8.23 20.67 -15.00
C SER A 192 -8.67 19.63 -13.98
N ILE A 193 -9.26 20.08 -12.89
CA ILE A 193 -9.93 19.19 -11.92
C ILE A 193 -11.16 18.61 -12.62
N PRO A 194 -11.31 17.27 -12.65
CA PRO A 194 -12.50 16.65 -13.23
C PRO A 194 -13.78 17.11 -12.52
N GLU A 195 -14.84 17.30 -13.29
CA GLU A 195 -16.15 17.58 -12.71
C GLU A 195 -16.61 16.42 -11.84
N PRO A 196 -17.20 16.69 -10.66
CA PRO A 196 -17.75 15.66 -9.80
C PRO A 196 -18.81 14.81 -10.54
N ARG A 197 -18.74 13.52 -10.43
CA ARG A 197 -19.75 12.59 -10.93
C ARG A 197 -20.66 12.11 -9.80
N PRO A 198 -21.94 11.79 -10.06
CA PRO A 198 -22.83 11.29 -9.03
C PRO A 198 -22.36 9.91 -8.56
N MET A 199 -22.54 9.60 -7.27
CA MET A 199 -22.23 8.28 -6.72
C MET A 199 -23.07 7.19 -7.42
N LYS A 200 -24.35 7.45 -7.64
CA LYS A 200 -25.25 6.50 -8.26
C LYS A 200 -24.96 6.35 -9.76
N GLY A 201 -24.59 5.15 -10.17
CA GLY A 201 -24.39 4.79 -11.57
C GLY A 201 -23.00 5.12 -12.10
N THR A 202 -22.07 5.56 -11.25
CA THR A 202 -20.65 5.75 -11.59
C THR A 202 -19.85 4.61 -10.97
N GLY A 203 -19.02 3.96 -11.77
CA GLY A 203 -18.05 2.98 -11.33
C GLY A 203 -16.67 3.59 -11.05
N PHE A 204 -15.77 2.80 -10.50
CA PHE A 204 -14.41 3.23 -10.19
C PHE A 204 -13.60 3.53 -11.47
N LEU A 205 -13.72 2.67 -12.47
CA LEU A 205 -13.03 2.84 -13.75
C LEU A 205 -13.64 3.99 -14.59
N ASP A 206 -14.90 4.37 -14.36
CA ASP A 206 -15.50 5.53 -15.02
C ASP A 206 -14.81 6.86 -14.64
N MET A 207 -14.08 6.87 -13.51
CA MET A 207 -13.28 8.03 -13.06
C MET A 207 -11.90 8.09 -13.69
N MET A 208 -11.55 7.11 -14.51
CA MET A 208 -10.24 6.94 -15.13
C MET A 208 -10.34 7.03 -16.65
N GLU A 209 -9.21 7.17 -17.29
CA GLU A 209 -9.07 7.21 -18.75
C GLU A 209 -8.12 6.09 -19.17
N GLU A 210 -8.38 5.53 -20.35
CA GLU A 210 -7.41 4.62 -20.98
C GLU A 210 -6.12 5.38 -21.30
N PRO A 211 -4.93 4.81 -20.95
CA PRO A 211 -3.67 5.44 -21.31
C PRO A 211 -3.52 5.51 -22.83
N PRO A 212 -3.12 6.67 -23.40
CA PRO A 212 -2.83 6.78 -24.82
C PRO A 212 -1.61 5.94 -25.23
N SER A 213 -0.68 5.73 -24.29
CA SER A 213 0.47 4.83 -24.36
C SER A 213 0.91 4.52 -22.95
N LEU A 214 1.59 3.40 -22.74
CA LEU A 214 2.18 3.09 -21.43
C LEU A 214 3.41 3.97 -21.18
N PRO A 215 3.63 4.41 -19.92
CA PRO A 215 4.84 5.11 -19.53
C PRO A 215 6.04 4.15 -19.51
N GLY A 216 7.25 4.69 -19.51
CA GLY A 216 8.47 3.90 -19.65
C GLY A 216 8.75 2.92 -18.50
N TRP A 217 8.15 3.12 -17.34
CA TRP A 217 8.28 2.26 -16.16
C TRP A 217 7.31 1.07 -16.14
N LEU A 218 6.25 1.07 -17.00
CA LEU A 218 5.17 0.09 -17.02
C LEU A 218 5.08 -0.57 -18.41
N THR A 219 5.25 -1.88 -18.46
CA THR A 219 5.14 -2.67 -19.69
C THR A 219 3.84 -3.46 -19.73
N GLU A 220 3.48 -3.99 -20.93
CA GLU A 220 2.32 -4.89 -21.06
C GLU A 220 2.54 -6.19 -20.26
N GLU A 221 3.78 -6.67 -20.14
CA GLU A 221 4.11 -7.82 -19.31
C GLU A 221 3.89 -7.54 -17.82
N ASP A 222 4.18 -6.31 -17.36
CA ASP A 222 3.90 -5.91 -15.98
C ASP A 222 2.38 -5.92 -15.73
N ILE A 223 1.58 -5.35 -16.64
CA ILE A 223 0.12 -5.34 -16.53
C ILE A 223 -0.44 -6.77 -16.52
N GLN A 224 0.05 -7.63 -17.43
CA GLN A 224 -0.38 -9.02 -17.50
C GLN A 224 -0.05 -9.78 -16.20
N HIS A 225 1.13 -9.53 -15.61
CA HIS A 225 1.52 -10.14 -14.34
C HIS A 225 0.53 -9.82 -13.21
N TYR A 226 0.09 -8.56 -13.11
CA TYR A 226 -0.96 -8.17 -12.16
C TYR A 226 -2.31 -8.80 -12.52
N ALA A 227 -2.70 -8.73 -13.79
CA ALA A 227 -3.99 -9.24 -14.27
C ALA A 227 -4.16 -10.73 -13.98
N ASP A 228 -3.13 -11.56 -14.27
CA ASP A 228 -3.14 -13.00 -14.01
C ASP A 228 -3.42 -13.33 -12.53
N ALA A 229 -2.84 -12.55 -11.61
CA ALA A 229 -3.07 -12.73 -10.19
C ALA A 229 -4.52 -12.41 -9.77
N TYR A 230 -5.11 -11.38 -10.38
CA TYR A 230 -6.50 -11.01 -10.12
C TYR A 230 -7.50 -11.91 -10.83
N GLU A 231 -7.17 -12.47 -11.99
CA GLU A 231 -7.99 -13.53 -12.62
C GLU A 231 -8.12 -14.76 -11.72
N ALA A 232 -7.07 -15.08 -10.97
CA ALA A 232 -7.07 -16.24 -10.07
C ALA A 232 -7.91 -16.01 -8.79
N ASN A 233 -7.80 -14.85 -8.16
CA ASN A 233 -8.35 -14.58 -6.82
C ASN A 233 -9.49 -13.55 -6.78
N GLY A 234 -9.61 -12.70 -7.80
CA GLY A 234 -10.55 -11.59 -7.85
C GLY A 234 -10.20 -10.44 -6.92
N PHE A 235 -11.03 -9.38 -6.99
CA PHE A 235 -10.83 -8.16 -6.19
C PHE A 235 -11.53 -8.18 -4.82
N PHE A 236 -12.24 -9.24 -4.45
CA PHE A 236 -12.97 -9.29 -3.17
C PHE A 236 -12.04 -9.06 -1.96
N GLY A 237 -10.92 -9.78 -1.88
CA GLY A 237 -9.94 -9.63 -0.79
C GLY A 237 -9.40 -8.20 -0.72
N PRO A 238 -8.75 -7.70 -1.78
CA PRO A 238 -8.21 -6.34 -1.85
C PRO A 238 -9.22 -5.23 -1.50
N VAL A 239 -10.44 -5.31 -2.03
CA VAL A 239 -11.49 -4.32 -1.75
C VAL A 239 -12.00 -4.43 -0.30
N SER A 240 -11.96 -5.63 0.30
CA SER A 240 -12.40 -5.84 1.69
C SER A 240 -11.51 -5.15 2.73
N TRP A 241 -10.28 -4.77 2.39
CA TRP A 241 -9.46 -3.94 3.26
C TRP A 241 -10.12 -2.57 3.50
N TYR A 242 -10.68 -1.95 2.47
CA TYR A 242 -11.39 -0.66 2.56
C TYR A 242 -12.68 -0.76 3.40
N ARG A 243 -13.34 -1.93 3.43
CA ARG A 243 -14.56 -2.19 4.22
C ARG A 243 -14.30 -2.24 5.71
N ASN A 244 -13.05 -2.39 6.12
CA ASN A 244 -12.64 -2.42 7.52
C ASN A 244 -12.18 -1.06 8.07
N PHE A 245 -12.21 0.05 7.29
CA PHE A 245 -11.71 1.36 7.73
C PHE A 245 -12.31 1.82 9.06
N ASP A 246 -13.64 1.84 9.18
CA ASP A 246 -14.29 2.35 10.38
C ASP A 246 -14.07 1.42 11.59
N ARG A 247 -14.01 0.11 11.35
CA ARG A 247 -13.67 -0.86 12.38
C ARG A 247 -12.23 -0.64 12.88
N ASN A 248 -11.29 -0.48 11.96
CA ASN A 248 -9.88 -0.23 12.30
C ASN A 248 -9.74 1.08 13.09
N TYR A 249 -10.50 2.11 12.73
CA TYR A 249 -10.59 3.35 13.50
C TYR A 249 -11.09 3.11 14.92
N GLU A 250 -12.20 2.38 15.11
CA GLU A 250 -12.77 2.11 16.42
C GLU A 250 -11.77 1.44 17.38
N THR A 251 -10.91 0.58 16.87
CA THR A 251 -9.88 -0.11 17.67
C THR A 251 -8.60 0.69 17.88
N ALA A 252 -8.39 1.79 17.12
CA ALA A 252 -7.20 2.64 17.20
C ALA A 252 -7.43 4.04 17.78
N LYS A 253 -8.68 4.52 17.83
CA LYS A 253 -9.00 5.93 18.13
C LYS A 253 -8.41 6.46 19.44
N ASP A 254 -8.26 5.60 20.44
CA ASP A 254 -7.74 5.95 21.77
C ASP A 254 -6.21 5.75 21.91
N LEU A 255 -5.56 5.17 20.88
CA LEU A 255 -4.10 5.00 20.90
C LEU A 255 -3.39 6.32 20.66
N SER A 256 -2.25 6.51 21.35
CA SER A 256 -1.45 7.72 21.20
C SER A 256 -0.47 7.61 20.03
N PRO A 257 -0.37 8.62 19.14
CA PRO A 257 0.67 8.66 18.11
C PRO A 257 2.11 8.53 18.68
N SER A 258 2.33 8.92 19.94
CA SER A 258 3.62 8.79 20.61
C SER A 258 4.08 7.34 20.81
N SER A 259 3.20 6.35 20.61
CA SER A 259 3.58 4.93 20.60
C SER A 259 4.46 4.58 19.40
N VAL A 260 4.35 5.31 18.28
CA VAL A 260 5.26 5.21 17.13
C VAL A 260 6.59 5.90 17.50
N SER A 261 7.32 5.28 18.41
CA SER A 261 8.53 5.86 19.03
C SER A 261 9.83 5.43 18.35
N MET A 262 9.76 4.46 17.44
CA MET A 262 10.90 4.00 16.65
C MET A 262 11.24 4.99 15.52
N PRO A 263 12.46 4.90 14.95
CA PRO A 263 12.82 5.66 13.77
C PRO A 263 11.78 5.53 12.67
N SER A 264 11.29 6.66 12.17
CA SER A 264 10.24 6.67 11.16
C SER A 264 10.54 7.66 10.04
N TYR A 265 10.10 7.32 8.82
CA TYR A 265 10.38 8.10 7.62
C TYR A 265 9.22 8.05 6.65
N PHE A 266 9.14 9.04 5.75
CA PHE A 266 8.14 9.08 4.69
C PHE A 266 8.78 9.32 3.32
N ILE A 267 8.34 8.55 2.32
CA ILE A 267 8.71 8.73 0.91
C ILE A 267 7.44 8.84 0.08
N GLY A 268 7.40 9.77 -0.86
CA GLY A 268 6.25 9.91 -1.76
C GLY A 268 6.61 10.61 -3.06
N GLY A 269 5.72 10.52 -4.05
CA GLY A 269 5.84 11.23 -5.31
C GLY A 269 5.30 12.67 -5.19
N GLU A 270 5.96 13.63 -5.80
CA GLU A 270 5.46 15.02 -5.81
C GLU A 270 4.12 15.17 -6.52
N ARG A 271 3.80 14.25 -7.44
CA ARG A 271 2.57 14.24 -8.25
C ARG A 271 1.52 13.24 -7.74
N ASP A 272 1.77 12.61 -6.60
CA ASP A 272 0.80 11.71 -5.98
C ASP A 272 -0.42 12.48 -5.45
N GLY A 273 -1.61 12.17 -5.96
CA GLY A 273 -2.86 12.77 -5.53
C GLY A 273 -3.26 12.46 -4.09
N VAL A 274 -2.74 11.35 -3.53
CA VAL A 274 -3.02 10.94 -2.14
C VAL A 274 -2.36 11.90 -1.14
N ILE A 275 -1.18 12.43 -1.47
CA ILE A 275 -0.42 13.34 -0.63
C ILE A 275 -0.58 14.82 -1.01
N ALA A 276 -1.66 15.18 -1.69
CA ALA A 276 -1.93 16.55 -2.11
C ALA A 276 -2.00 17.53 -0.92
N ASN A 277 -2.41 17.06 0.27
CA ASN A 277 -2.41 17.87 1.50
C ASN A 277 -1.03 17.85 2.19
N ARG A 278 -0.16 18.78 1.81
CA ARG A 278 1.19 18.92 2.39
C ARG A 278 1.20 19.23 3.89
N ALA A 279 0.16 19.87 4.43
CA ALA A 279 0.05 20.14 5.85
C ALA A 279 -0.02 18.83 6.68
N GLN A 280 -0.59 17.78 6.13
CA GLN A 280 -0.64 16.48 6.78
C GLN A 280 0.77 15.86 6.92
N LEU A 281 1.61 16.00 5.91
CA LEU A 281 3.00 15.52 5.96
C LEU A 281 3.80 16.27 7.03
N GLU A 282 3.66 17.59 7.09
CA GLU A 282 4.34 18.38 8.10
C GLU A 282 3.85 18.04 9.52
N GLY A 283 2.55 17.75 9.68
CA GLY A 283 1.98 17.32 10.95
C GLY A 283 2.58 16.04 11.53
N MET A 284 3.16 15.16 10.70
CA MET A 284 3.86 13.97 11.20
C MET A 284 5.03 14.33 12.13
N LYS A 285 5.74 15.42 11.84
CA LYS A 285 6.86 15.90 12.69
C LYS A 285 6.44 16.30 14.10
N GLU A 286 5.17 16.68 14.25
CA GLU A 286 4.63 17.14 15.54
C GLU A 286 4.18 15.98 16.43
N VAL A 287 3.79 14.84 15.82
CA VAL A 287 3.13 13.75 16.54
C VAL A 287 4.00 12.49 16.67
N LEU A 288 5.01 12.30 15.82
CA LEU A 288 5.88 11.12 15.82
C LEU A 288 7.22 11.45 16.49
N PRO A 289 7.57 10.78 17.63
CA PRO A 289 8.73 11.14 18.44
C PRO A 289 10.10 11.06 17.75
N ASP A 290 10.33 10.03 16.90
CA ASP A 290 11.59 9.86 16.13
C ASP A 290 11.31 9.88 14.62
N PHE A 291 10.58 10.92 14.18
CA PHE A 291 10.35 11.15 12.75
C PHE A 291 11.55 11.82 12.11
N ARG A 292 12.24 11.11 11.22
CA ARG A 292 13.54 11.53 10.66
C ARG A 292 13.45 12.29 9.35
N GLY A 293 12.26 12.40 8.77
CA GLY A 293 12.07 13.27 7.61
C GLY A 293 11.13 12.75 6.53
N ILE A 294 11.09 13.53 5.46
CA ILE A 294 10.24 13.33 4.29
C ILE A 294 11.12 13.46 3.05
N THR A 295 11.01 12.51 2.14
CA THR A 295 11.51 12.66 0.76
C THR A 295 10.33 12.66 -0.20
N LEU A 296 10.22 13.73 -0.97
CA LEU A 296 9.28 13.81 -2.09
C LEU A 296 10.06 13.73 -3.38
N ILE A 297 9.80 12.68 -4.16
CA ILE A 297 10.55 12.41 -5.38
C ILE A 297 9.90 13.19 -6.54
N PRO A 298 10.64 14.08 -7.20
CA PRO A 298 10.13 14.84 -8.33
C PRO A 298 9.63 13.91 -9.45
N GLU A 299 8.59 14.36 -10.14
CA GLU A 299 7.98 13.66 -11.29
C GLU A 299 7.23 12.36 -10.96
N ALA A 300 7.49 11.69 -9.84
CA ALA A 300 6.81 10.47 -9.44
C ALA A 300 5.37 10.75 -9.00
N GLY A 301 4.47 9.82 -9.33
CA GLY A 301 3.11 9.75 -8.84
C GLY A 301 2.97 8.78 -7.68
N HIS A 302 1.86 8.05 -7.68
CA HIS A 302 1.51 7.14 -6.59
C HIS A 302 2.43 5.91 -6.52
N TRP A 303 2.84 5.36 -7.67
CA TRP A 303 3.66 4.14 -7.73
C TRP A 303 5.15 4.46 -7.61
N THR A 304 5.50 5.27 -6.61
CA THR A 304 6.81 5.92 -6.46
C THR A 304 7.99 4.95 -6.57
N GLN A 305 7.89 3.75 -5.96
CA GLN A 305 8.93 2.72 -5.96
C GLN A 305 9.09 2.02 -7.32
N GLN A 306 8.08 2.11 -8.19
CA GLN A 306 8.06 1.55 -9.54
C GLN A 306 8.38 2.61 -10.60
N GLU A 307 7.87 3.83 -10.44
CA GLU A 307 8.05 4.93 -11.40
C GLU A 307 9.48 5.48 -11.40
N THR A 308 10.10 5.54 -10.21
CA THR A 308 11.43 6.16 -10.01
C THR A 308 12.30 5.31 -9.08
N PRO A 309 12.60 4.05 -9.45
CA PRO A 309 13.22 3.08 -8.55
C PRO A 309 14.59 3.53 -8.01
N ASP A 310 15.41 4.18 -8.81
CA ASP A 310 16.74 4.61 -8.39
C ASP A 310 16.68 5.69 -7.31
N ALA A 311 15.85 6.73 -7.51
CA ALA A 311 15.65 7.80 -6.53
C ALA A 311 14.97 7.28 -5.26
N PHE A 312 14.03 6.34 -5.40
CA PHE A 312 13.38 5.69 -4.27
C PHE A 312 14.41 4.87 -3.44
N ASN A 313 15.24 4.06 -4.10
CA ASN A 313 16.26 3.26 -3.45
C ASN A 313 17.30 4.14 -2.74
N GLU A 314 17.72 5.26 -3.35
CA GLU A 314 18.62 6.24 -2.72
C GLU A 314 18.00 6.80 -1.43
N ALA A 315 16.74 7.23 -1.46
CA ALA A 315 16.03 7.76 -0.30
C ALA A 315 15.88 6.70 0.82
N LEU A 316 15.44 5.49 0.46
CA LEU A 316 15.25 4.40 1.42
C LEU A 316 16.58 3.97 2.05
N LEU A 317 17.61 3.68 1.25
CA LEU A 317 18.93 3.28 1.75
C LEU A 317 19.58 4.40 2.56
N GLY A 318 19.37 5.67 2.18
CA GLY A 318 19.81 6.83 2.94
C GLY A 318 19.24 6.86 4.35
N PHE A 319 17.93 6.65 4.49
CA PHE A 319 17.29 6.53 5.81
C PHE A 319 17.81 5.31 6.58
N LEU A 320 17.87 4.12 5.96
CA LEU A 320 18.33 2.88 6.59
C LEU A 320 19.77 2.99 7.08
N GLY A 321 20.61 3.77 6.40
CA GLY A 321 21.99 4.08 6.83
C GLY A 321 22.08 4.92 8.10
N THR A 322 20.97 5.47 8.60
CA THR A 322 20.91 6.24 9.86
C THR A 322 20.49 5.38 11.07
N LEU A 323 20.12 4.12 10.85
CA LEU A 323 19.73 3.15 11.88
C LEU A 323 20.95 2.43 12.44
#